data_88b0e1a955b4a8437997bb8525b8563b
#
_entry.id   88b0e1a955b4a8437997bb8525b8563b
#
_cell.length_a   1.000
_cell.length_b   1.000
_cell.length_c   1.000
_cell.angle_alpha   90.00
_cell.angle_beta   90.00
_cell.angle_gamma   90.00
#
_symmetry.space_group_name_H-M   'P 1'
#
loop_
_entity.id
_entity.type
_entity.pdbx_description
1 polymer ?
#
loop_
_entity_poly.entity_id
_entity_poly.type
_entity_poly.pdbx_seq_one_letter_code
_entity_poly.pdbx_strand_id
1 'polypeptide(L)'
;PILSDDRVAVSSGRQLPKDDARRFEQLVREFNYGLESNVRSKADVATMGIKAYFATDVCSAYRRSAYIELGGFGKTDMSEDMLMAAKAVNAGYSVAYAADACVHHSHNLTPAEQYRRNYAIGRFLESNRQIVSCASEVGEGGRLVKSVSRQLLHEGNIREFVAFGFDCCARLLGNRAGRRAARKERL
;
A
#
# COMPACT_ATOMS: atom_id res chain seq x y z
N PRO A 1 -7.26 -8.94 17.51
CA PRO A 1 -8.40 -8.59 16.64
C PRO A 1 -8.73 -9.69 15.64
N ILE A 2 -7.75 -10.22 14.89
CA ILE A 2 -8.01 -11.27 13.86
C ILE A 2 -8.60 -12.55 14.46
N LEU A 3 -8.26 -12.89 15.70
CA LEU A 3 -8.74 -14.11 16.35
C LEU A 3 -10.15 -13.95 16.94
N SER A 4 -10.61 -12.74 17.16
CA SER A 4 -11.90 -12.44 17.78
C SER A 4 -13.06 -12.27 16.79
N ASP A 5 -12.79 -12.16 15.48
CA ASP A 5 -13.81 -12.06 14.43
C ASP A 5 -13.46 -13.00 13.27
N ASP A 6 -14.26 -14.04 13.08
CA ASP A 6 -14.05 -15.07 12.06
C ASP A 6 -14.19 -14.55 10.63
N ARG A 7 -14.79 -13.38 10.44
CA ARG A 7 -14.87 -12.71 9.14
C ARG A 7 -13.55 -12.03 8.73
N VAL A 8 -12.63 -11.80 9.67
CA VAL A 8 -11.33 -11.19 9.37
C VAL A 8 -10.36 -12.26 8.87
N ALA A 9 -10.00 -12.19 7.58
CA ALA A 9 -9.05 -13.10 6.95
C ALA A 9 -7.59 -12.64 7.07
N VAL A 10 -7.37 -11.32 7.06
CA VAL A 10 -6.03 -10.70 7.12
C VAL A 10 -6.05 -9.58 8.15
N SER A 11 -5.02 -9.50 8.98
CA SER A 11 -4.77 -8.35 9.85
C SER A 11 -3.34 -7.90 9.67
N SER A 12 -3.11 -6.61 9.42
CA SER A 12 -1.77 -6.03 9.33
C SER A 12 -1.56 -4.92 10.36
N GLY A 13 -0.33 -4.82 10.85
CA GLY A 13 0.07 -3.85 11.85
C GLY A 13 0.53 -2.52 11.26
N ARG A 14 0.83 -1.61 12.17
CA ARG A 14 1.32 -0.26 11.90
C ARG A 14 2.82 -0.26 11.67
N GLN A 15 3.25 0.31 10.54
CA GLN A 15 4.66 0.54 10.28
C GLN A 15 5.07 1.91 10.79
N LEU A 16 6.02 1.94 11.71
CA LEU A 16 6.72 3.13 12.17
C LEU A 16 8.02 3.32 11.37
N PRO A 17 8.45 4.56 11.13
CA PRO A 17 9.73 4.79 10.50
C PRO A 17 10.88 4.29 11.39
N LYS A 18 11.97 3.85 10.79
CA LYS A 18 13.23 3.58 11.49
C LYS A 18 13.89 4.91 11.88
N ASP A 19 14.85 4.87 12.82
CA ASP A 19 15.56 6.06 13.31
C ASP A 19 16.34 6.78 12.21
N ASP A 20 16.85 6.06 11.21
CA ASP A 20 17.59 6.57 10.07
C ASP A 20 16.70 7.04 8.90
N ALA A 21 15.36 6.95 9.05
CA ALA A 21 14.44 7.33 8.00
C ALA A 21 14.52 8.82 7.67
N ARG A 22 14.58 9.15 6.39
CA ARG A 22 14.53 10.55 5.90
C ARG A 22 13.22 11.19 6.34
N ARG A 23 13.23 12.52 6.56
CA ARG A 23 12.06 13.23 7.06
C ARG A 23 10.82 13.05 6.20
N PHE A 24 10.95 13.12 4.87
CA PHE A 24 9.79 12.88 4.01
C PHE A 24 9.27 11.43 4.09
N GLU A 25 10.14 10.43 4.30
CA GLU A 25 9.72 9.03 4.47
C GLU A 25 8.95 8.84 5.78
N GLN A 26 9.36 9.53 6.87
CA GLN A 26 8.62 9.56 8.13
C GLN A 26 7.19 10.08 7.90
N LEU A 27 7.06 11.23 7.23
CA LEU A 27 5.76 11.84 6.91
C LEU A 27 4.89 10.95 6.00
N VAL A 28 5.50 10.26 5.04
CA VAL A 28 4.80 9.28 4.19
C VAL A 28 4.27 8.10 5.03
N ARG A 29 5.05 7.62 6.02
CA ARG A 29 4.58 6.57 6.95
C ARG A 29 3.44 7.06 7.83
N GLU A 30 3.57 8.22 8.43
CA GLU A 30 2.52 8.85 9.25
C GLU A 30 1.21 9.01 8.46
N PHE A 31 1.30 9.43 7.20
CA PHE A 31 0.13 9.54 6.32
C PHE A 31 -0.55 8.20 6.01
N ASN A 32 0.24 7.15 5.78
CA ASN A 32 -0.29 5.85 5.36
C ASN A 32 -0.74 4.97 6.54
N TYR A 33 -0.17 5.16 7.71
CA TYR A 33 -0.38 4.33 8.91
C TYR A 33 -0.91 5.18 10.06
N GLY A 34 -2.22 5.42 10.05
CA GLY A 34 -2.91 6.21 11.08
C GLY A 34 -2.88 5.57 12.47
N LEU A 35 -3.35 6.34 13.46
CA LEU A 35 -3.38 5.93 14.87
C LEU A 35 -4.59 5.05 15.22
N GLU A 36 -5.58 4.96 14.34
CA GLU A 36 -6.84 4.28 14.60
C GLU A 36 -6.91 2.95 13.85
N SER A 37 -7.20 1.89 14.60
CA SER A 37 -7.48 0.57 14.05
C SER A 37 -8.80 0.60 13.27
N ASN A 38 -8.87 -0.18 12.19
CA ASN A 38 -10.09 -0.30 11.39
C ASN A 38 -10.23 -1.69 10.78
N VAL A 39 -11.46 -2.02 10.37
CA VAL A 39 -11.79 -3.23 9.62
C VAL A 39 -12.46 -2.79 8.33
N ARG A 40 -12.02 -3.34 7.22
CA ARG A 40 -12.48 -3.02 5.88
C ARG A 40 -13.05 -4.25 5.20
N SER A 41 -14.13 -4.06 4.47
CA SER A 41 -14.91 -5.09 3.82
C SER A 41 -15.20 -4.73 2.36
N LYS A 42 -15.96 -5.57 1.68
CA LYS A 42 -16.39 -5.31 0.30
C LYS A 42 -17.24 -4.02 0.17
N ALA A 43 -17.98 -3.64 1.21
CA ALA A 43 -18.78 -2.41 1.20
C ALA A 43 -17.91 -1.15 1.12
N ASP A 44 -16.68 -1.22 1.63
CA ASP A 44 -15.76 -0.08 1.67
C ASP A 44 -15.04 0.17 0.34
N VAL A 45 -15.08 -0.80 -0.60
CA VAL A 45 -14.38 -0.69 -1.89
C VAL A 45 -14.87 0.49 -2.71
N ALA A 46 -16.16 0.78 -2.68
CA ALA A 46 -16.74 1.89 -3.44
C ALA A 46 -16.23 3.26 -2.98
N THR A 47 -15.95 3.42 -1.68
CA THR A 47 -15.52 4.69 -1.08
C THR A 47 -14.02 4.79 -0.92
N MET A 48 -13.35 3.69 -0.56
CA MET A 48 -11.92 3.63 -0.26
C MET A 48 -11.06 3.21 -1.47
N GLY A 49 -11.67 2.64 -2.51
CA GLY A 49 -10.95 2.13 -3.67
C GLY A 49 -9.90 1.08 -3.27
N ILE A 50 -8.69 1.24 -3.78
CA ILE A 50 -7.57 0.32 -3.52
C ILE A 50 -7.20 0.22 -2.03
N LYS A 51 -7.50 1.24 -1.23
CA LYS A 51 -7.22 1.21 0.22
C LYS A 51 -8.05 0.18 0.98
N ALA A 52 -9.19 -0.24 0.45
CA ALA A 52 -9.95 -1.34 1.03
C ALA A 52 -9.15 -2.66 1.08
N TYR A 53 -8.21 -2.83 0.15
CA TYR A 53 -7.33 -3.99 0.05
C TYR A 53 -5.95 -3.79 0.68
N PHE A 54 -5.74 -2.66 1.37
CA PHE A 54 -4.43 -2.37 1.92
C PHE A 54 -4.07 -3.33 3.05
N ALA A 55 -3.04 -4.12 2.83
CA ALA A 55 -2.37 -4.99 3.78
C ALA A 55 -0.87 -4.93 3.53
N THR A 56 -0.07 -5.39 4.47
CA THR A 56 1.39 -5.43 4.34
C THR A 56 1.96 -6.60 5.12
N ASP A 57 2.82 -7.39 4.51
CA ASP A 57 3.44 -8.57 5.10
C ASP A 57 4.54 -8.27 6.12
N VAL A 58 4.91 -7.02 6.27
CA VAL A 58 5.92 -6.61 7.27
C VAL A 58 5.49 -6.94 8.70
N CYS A 59 4.18 -6.86 8.98
CA CYS A 59 3.59 -7.25 10.25
C CYS A 59 2.16 -7.72 9.98
N SER A 60 1.98 -8.99 9.60
CA SER A 60 0.69 -9.54 9.21
C SER A 60 0.38 -10.85 9.88
N ALA A 61 -0.91 -11.09 10.09
CA ALA A 61 -1.48 -12.36 10.46
C ALA A 61 -2.58 -12.75 9.48
N TYR A 62 -2.58 -14.00 9.03
CA TYR A 62 -3.55 -14.56 8.11
C TYR A 62 -4.37 -15.65 8.81
N ARG A 63 -5.68 -15.63 8.65
CA ARG A 63 -6.55 -16.74 9.08
C ARG A 63 -6.26 -17.95 8.19
N ARG A 64 -5.71 -19.00 8.78
CA ARG A 64 -5.24 -20.18 8.03
C ARG A 64 -6.34 -20.81 7.17
N SER A 65 -7.57 -20.92 7.66
CA SER A 65 -8.70 -21.47 6.90
C SER A 65 -8.99 -20.65 5.66
N ALA A 66 -9.12 -19.32 5.79
CA ALA A 66 -9.36 -18.42 4.66
C ALA A 66 -8.15 -18.40 3.69
N TYR A 67 -6.92 -18.44 4.20
CA TYR A 67 -5.71 -18.52 3.37
C TYR A 67 -5.72 -19.76 2.47
N ILE A 68 -6.07 -20.93 3.02
CA ILE A 68 -6.13 -22.19 2.27
C ILE A 68 -7.29 -22.17 1.27
N GLU A 69 -8.49 -21.73 1.70
CA GLU A 69 -9.69 -21.62 0.86
C GLU A 69 -9.45 -20.73 -0.37
N LEU A 70 -8.75 -19.62 -0.18
CA LEU A 70 -8.45 -18.63 -1.25
C LEU A 70 -7.23 -19.00 -2.11
N GLY A 71 -6.63 -20.18 -1.88
CA GLY A 71 -5.48 -20.69 -2.65
C GLY A 71 -4.15 -20.01 -2.31
N GLY A 72 -4.05 -19.38 -1.14
CA GLY A 72 -2.84 -18.77 -0.63
C GLY A 72 -2.34 -17.59 -1.46
N PHE A 73 -1.05 -17.26 -1.29
CA PHE A 73 -0.40 -16.22 -2.10
C PHE A 73 -0.35 -16.63 -3.58
N GLY A 74 -0.88 -15.76 -4.44
CA GLY A 74 -0.71 -15.91 -5.87
C GLY A 74 0.75 -15.65 -6.29
N LYS A 75 1.18 -16.30 -7.37
CA LYS A 75 2.50 -16.02 -7.97
C LYS A 75 2.48 -14.60 -8.53
N THR A 76 3.25 -13.71 -7.92
CA THR A 76 3.43 -12.31 -8.33
C THR A 76 4.82 -11.84 -7.97
N ASP A 77 5.38 -10.89 -8.73
CA ASP A 77 6.71 -10.33 -8.46
C ASP A 77 6.68 -9.35 -7.27
N MET A 78 5.48 -8.85 -6.90
CA MET A 78 5.29 -7.87 -5.81
C MET A 78 3.82 -7.77 -5.41
N SER A 79 3.57 -7.29 -4.19
CA SER A 79 2.22 -7.00 -3.65
C SER A 79 1.33 -8.24 -3.50
N GLU A 80 1.93 -9.37 -3.14
CA GLU A 80 1.24 -10.62 -2.77
C GLU A 80 0.28 -10.42 -1.60
N ASP A 81 0.64 -9.57 -0.66
CA ASP A 81 -0.17 -9.13 0.48
C ASP A 81 -1.46 -8.43 0.02
N MET A 82 -1.35 -7.45 -0.86
CA MET A 82 -2.50 -6.75 -1.44
C MET A 82 -3.38 -7.70 -2.28
N LEU A 83 -2.76 -8.61 -3.05
CA LEU A 83 -3.50 -9.58 -3.84
C LEU A 83 -4.32 -10.53 -2.95
N MET A 84 -3.72 -11.02 -1.86
CA MET A 84 -4.38 -11.88 -0.90
C MET A 84 -5.52 -11.13 -0.19
N ALA A 85 -5.29 -9.88 0.23
CA ALA A 85 -6.31 -9.03 0.82
C ALA A 85 -7.48 -8.77 -0.15
N ALA A 86 -7.19 -8.52 -1.43
CA ALA A 86 -8.22 -8.33 -2.45
C ALA A 86 -9.04 -9.61 -2.71
N LYS A 87 -8.40 -10.77 -2.76
CA LYS A 87 -9.10 -12.07 -2.83
C LYS A 87 -10.03 -12.24 -1.62
N ALA A 88 -9.54 -11.95 -0.40
CA ALA A 88 -10.31 -12.08 0.82
C ALA A 88 -11.55 -11.17 0.81
N VAL A 89 -11.38 -9.88 0.50
CA VAL A 89 -12.48 -8.91 0.44
C VAL A 89 -13.51 -9.30 -0.64
N ASN A 90 -13.06 -9.74 -1.81
CA ASN A 90 -13.96 -10.16 -2.89
C ASN A 90 -14.73 -11.45 -2.56
N ALA A 91 -14.17 -12.33 -1.72
CA ALA A 91 -14.81 -13.53 -1.20
C ALA A 91 -15.75 -13.26 0.00
N GLY A 92 -15.86 -12.02 0.47
CA GLY A 92 -16.75 -11.64 1.56
C GLY A 92 -16.09 -11.59 2.94
N TYR A 93 -14.79 -11.83 3.04
CA TYR A 93 -14.01 -11.62 4.25
C TYR A 93 -13.70 -10.13 4.45
N SER A 94 -13.16 -9.81 5.62
CA SER A 94 -12.67 -8.48 5.98
C SER A 94 -11.16 -8.47 6.15
N VAL A 95 -10.57 -7.28 6.00
CA VAL A 95 -9.16 -6.98 6.25
C VAL A 95 -9.07 -5.98 7.40
N ALA A 96 -8.31 -6.31 8.45
CA ALA A 96 -8.11 -5.47 9.60
C ALA A 96 -6.77 -4.74 9.54
N TYR A 97 -6.76 -3.52 10.04
CA TYR A 97 -5.58 -2.77 10.40
C TYR A 97 -5.54 -2.62 11.92
N ALA A 98 -4.47 -3.09 12.54
CA ALA A 98 -4.25 -3.04 13.98
C ALA A 98 -3.19 -1.96 14.28
N ALA A 99 -3.63 -0.77 14.67
CA ALA A 99 -2.74 0.37 14.91
C ALA A 99 -1.80 0.16 16.10
N ASP A 100 -2.20 -0.68 17.08
CA ASP A 100 -1.42 -0.99 18.27
C ASP A 100 -0.31 -2.02 18.02
N ALA A 101 -0.42 -2.81 16.95
CA ALA A 101 0.60 -3.77 16.53
C ALA A 101 1.66 -3.05 15.70
N CYS A 102 2.69 -2.51 16.36
CA CYS A 102 3.69 -1.67 15.72
C CYS A 102 4.96 -2.44 15.34
N VAL A 103 5.56 -2.04 14.20
CA VAL A 103 6.88 -2.51 13.76
C VAL A 103 7.66 -1.38 13.12
N HIS A 104 8.95 -1.28 13.40
CA HIS A 104 9.84 -0.31 12.73
C HIS A 104 10.24 -0.82 11.35
N HIS A 105 9.76 -0.13 10.32
CA HIS A 105 10.06 -0.48 8.93
C HIS A 105 10.02 0.74 8.02
N SER A 106 11.11 1.04 7.37
CA SER A 106 11.21 2.07 6.33
C SER A 106 12.35 1.76 5.37
N HIS A 107 12.33 2.41 4.22
CA HIS A 107 13.35 2.29 3.20
C HIS A 107 13.76 3.69 2.73
N ASN A 108 15.05 4.01 2.82
CA ASN A 108 15.60 5.23 2.24
C ASN A 108 15.97 4.96 0.76
N LEU A 109 14.94 4.69 -0.07
CA LEU A 109 15.16 4.36 -1.48
C LEU A 109 15.69 5.58 -2.25
N THR A 110 16.63 5.33 -3.15
CA THR A 110 17.01 6.28 -4.18
C THR A 110 15.89 6.45 -5.21
N PRO A 111 15.84 7.55 -5.97
CA PRO A 111 14.84 7.70 -7.04
C PRO A 111 14.84 6.56 -8.07
N ALA A 112 16.00 5.98 -8.37
CA ALA A 112 16.11 4.85 -9.30
C ALA A 112 15.49 3.56 -8.73
N GLU A 113 15.72 3.27 -7.44
CA GLU A 113 15.10 2.14 -6.76
C GLU A 113 13.59 2.34 -6.62
N GLN A 114 13.18 3.57 -6.30
CA GLN A 114 11.77 3.93 -6.22
C GLN A 114 11.04 3.78 -7.57
N TYR A 115 11.71 4.15 -8.67
CA TYR A 115 11.19 3.91 -10.01
C TYR A 115 11.01 2.41 -10.28
N ARG A 116 12.04 1.58 -10.01
CA ARG A 116 11.97 0.12 -10.23
C ARG A 116 10.86 -0.53 -9.41
N ARG A 117 10.74 -0.14 -8.12
CA ARG A 117 9.68 -0.61 -7.24
C ARG A 117 8.30 -0.26 -7.79
N ASN A 118 8.11 0.99 -8.21
CA ASN A 118 6.82 1.43 -8.75
C ASN A 118 6.54 0.87 -10.16
N TYR A 119 7.56 0.55 -10.94
CA TYR A 119 7.39 -0.19 -12.18
C TYR A 119 6.79 -1.58 -11.91
N ALA A 120 7.31 -2.32 -10.94
CA ALA A 120 6.75 -3.62 -10.54
C ALA A 120 5.32 -3.49 -10.00
N ILE A 121 5.05 -2.48 -9.14
CA ILE A 121 3.69 -2.18 -8.65
C ILE A 121 2.76 -1.87 -9.83
N GLY A 122 3.18 -1.07 -10.79
CA GLY A 122 2.38 -0.75 -11.97
C GLY A 122 2.03 -1.98 -12.81
N ARG A 123 2.99 -2.89 -13.01
CA ARG A 123 2.75 -4.20 -13.66
C ARG A 123 1.72 -5.02 -12.89
N PHE A 124 1.92 -5.16 -11.58
CA PHE A 124 1.01 -5.89 -10.69
C PHE A 124 -0.43 -5.38 -10.81
N LEU A 125 -0.63 -4.07 -10.64
CA LEU A 125 -1.95 -3.45 -10.69
C LEU A 125 -2.66 -3.65 -12.02
N GLU A 126 -1.93 -3.53 -13.12
CA GLU A 126 -2.49 -3.75 -14.46
C GLU A 126 -2.80 -5.23 -14.71
N SER A 127 -1.94 -6.14 -14.24
CA SER A 127 -2.13 -7.58 -14.41
C SER A 127 -3.30 -8.11 -13.58
N ASN A 128 -3.56 -7.52 -12.42
CA ASN A 128 -4.60 -7.94 -11.48
C ASN A 128 -5.81 -6.99 -11.42
N ARG A 129 -6.01 -6.14 -12.45
CA ARG A 129 -7.07 -5.11 -12.47
C ARG A 129 -8.49 -5.63 -12.24
N GLN A 130 -8.75 -6.91 -12.55
CA GLN A 130 -10.06 -7.53 -12.34
C GLN A 130 -10.30 -7.89 -10.87
N ILE A 131 -9.22 -8.14 -10.10
CA ILE A 131 -9.27 -8.51 -8.69
C ILE A 131 -9.14 -7.24 -7.82
N VAL A 132 -8.20 -6.36 -8.20
CA VAL A 132 -7.92 -5.11 -7.50
C VAL A 132 -8.64 -3.97 -8.23
N SER A 133 -9.75 -3.50 -7.68
CA SER A 133 -10.47 -2.34 -8.23
C SER A 133 -9.67 -1.06 -8.02
N CYS A 134 -9.39 -0.33 -9.11
CA CYS A 134 -8.48 0.83 -9.11
C CYS A 134 -9.19 2.19 -9.17
N ALA A 135 -10.44 2.28 -8.73
CA ALA A 135 -11.27 3.46 -8.99
C ALA A 135 -10.79 4.79 -8.36
N SER A 136 -9.94 4.79 -7.32
CA SER A 136 -9.61 6.01 -6.57
C SER A 136 -8.12 6.25 -6.27
N GLU A 137 -7.20 5.62 -7.00
CA GLU A 137 -5.74 5.75 -6.72
C GLU A 137 -5.24 7.21 -6.84
N VAL A 138 -5.75 7.97 -7.80
CA VAL A 138 -5.25 9.32 -8.11
C VAL A 138 -5.55 10.32 -6.99
N GLY A 139 -6.69 10.21 -6.33
CA GLY A 139 -7.08 11.11 -5.23
C GLY A 139 -6.18 10.96 -3.99
N GLU A 140 -5.79 9.73 -3.66
CA GLU A 140 -4.92 9.45 -2.52
C GLU A 140 -3.49 9.94 -2.73
N GLY A 141 -2.92 9.70 -3.91
CA GLY A 141 -1.60 10.24 -4.25
C GLY A 141 -1.53 11.75 -4.14
N GLY A 142 -2.57 12.45 -4.62
CA GLY A 142 -2.66 13.91 -4.50
C GLY A 142 -2.74 14.38 -3.04
N ARG A 143 -3.51 13.70 -2.20
CA ARG A 143 -3.61 14.00 -0.75
C ARG A 143 -2.27 13.81 -0.04
N LEU A 144 -1.59 12.71 -0.31
CA LEU A 144 -0.25 12.43 0.21
C LEU A 144 0.74 13.55 -0.16
N VAL A 145 0.84 13.88 -1.46
CA VAL A 145 1.76 14.91 -1.95
C VAL A 145 1.46 16.24 -1.26
N LYS A 146 0.20 16.66 -1.19
CA LYS A 146 -0.20 17.90 -0.53
C LYS A 146 0.15 17.91 0.95
N SER A 147 -0.12 16.82 1.68
CA SER A 147 0.14 16.72 3.13
C SER A 147 1.63 16.80 3.44
N VAL A 148 2.43 15.95 2.81
CA VAL A 148 3.88 15.88 3.04
C VAL A 148 4.57 17.17 2.61
N SER A 149 4.22 17.71 1.43
CA SER A 149 4.79 18.99 0.94
C SER A 149 4.51 20.14 1.89
N ARG A 150 3.26 20.27 2.38
CA ARG A 150 2.89 21.31 3.33
C ARG A 150 3.71 21.22 4.62
N GLN A 151 3.89 20.01 5.15
CA GLN A 151 4.64 19.82 6.39
C GLN A 151 6.11 20.14 6.20
N LEU A 152 6.75 19.66 5.14
CA LEU A 152 8.17 19.95 4.84
C LEU A 152 8.42 21.44 4.64
N LEU A 153 7.52 22.16 3.96
CA LEU A 153 7.61 23.62 3.79
C LEU A 153 7.42 24.35 5.12
N HIS A 154 6.48 23.91 5.96
CA HIS A 154 6.27 24.48 7.30
C HIS A 154 7.50 24.28 8.20
N GLU A 155 8.18 23.14 8.07
CA GLU A 155 9.45 22.86 8.79
C GLU A 155 10.67 23.59 8.18
N GLY A 156 10.51 24.33 7.09
CA GLY A 156 11.62 24.97 6.36
C GLY A 156 12.59 23.98 5.72
N ASN A 157 12.23 22.72 5.60
CA ASN A 157 13.10 21.65 5.12
C ASN A 157 13.09 21.54 3.58
N ILE A 158 13.63 22.55 2.92
CA ILE A 158 13.66 22.67 1.45
C ILE A 158 14.39 21.48 0.80
N ARG A 159 15.48 21.00 1.43
CA ARG A 159 16.23 19.85 0.90
C ARG A 159 15.35 18.60 0.79
N GLU A 160 14.63 18.26 1.85
CA GLU A 160 13.72 17.10 1.87
C GLU A 160 12.49 17.33 0.97
N PHE A 161 12.02 18.57 0.85
CA PHE A 161 10.94 18.90 -0.08
C PHE A 161 11.34 18.64 -1.54
N VAL A 162 12.53 19.07 -1.97
CA VAL A 162 13.04 18.80 -3.32
C VAL A 162 13.25 17.30 -3.53
N ALA A 163 13.83 16.60 -2.56
CA ALA A 163 14.03 15.16 -2.62
C ALA A 163 12.71 14.38 -2.70
N PHE A 164 11.69 14.81 -1.96
CA PHE A 164 10.34 14.25 -2.05
C PHE A 164 9.72 14.47 -3.44
N GLY A 165 9.97 15.62 -4.07
CA GLY A 165 9.56 15.87 -5.46
C GLY A 165 10.14 14.83 -6.43
N PHE A 166 11.45 14.56 -6.35
CA PHE A 166 12.08 13.50 -7.15
C PHE A 166 11.53 12.11 -6.85
N ASP A 167 11.26 11.79 -5.59
CA ASP A 167 10.62 10.53 -5.19
C ASP A 167 9.22 10.38 -5.81
N CYS A 168 8.41 11.42 -5.75
CA CYS A 168 7.06 11.43 -6.37
C CYS A 168 7.12 11.26 -7.89
N CYS A 169 8.05 11.94 -8.56
CA CYS A 169 8.27 11.77 -10.00
C CYS A 169 8.66 10.33 -10.35
N ALA A 170 9.59 9.75 -9.60
CA ALA A 170 10.03 8.36 -9.79
C ALA A 170 8.87 7.37 -9.61
N ARG A 171 8.03 7.56 -8.57
CA ARG A 171 6.82 6.75 -8.33
C ARG A 171 5.86 6.82 -9.52
N LEU A 172 5.54 8.04 -9.96
CA LEU A 172 4.58 8.25 -11.04
C LEU A 172 5.06 7.66 -12.37
N LEU A 173 6.32 7.94 -12.73
CA LEU A 173 6.91 7.46 -13.99
C LEU A 173 7.07 5.94 -13.98
N GLY A 174 7.54 5.36 -12.88
CA GLY A 174 7.67 3.92 -12.72
C GLY A 174 6.32 3.21 -12.85
N ASN A 175 5.30 3.67 -12.11
CA ASN A 175 3.96 3.07 -12.16
C ASN A 175 3.35 3.13 -13.57
N ARG A 176 3.42 4.29 -14.25
CA ARG A 176 2.94 4.44 -15.62
C ARG A 176 3.67 3.52 -16.61
N ALA A 177 4.99 3.42 -16.49
CA ALA A 177 5.80 2.56 -17.34
C ALA A 177 5.45 1.08 -17.14
N GLY A 178 5.32 0.64 -15.88
CA GLY A 178 4.94 -0.72 -15.53
C GLY A 178 3.55 -1.11 -16.06
N ARG A 179 2.56 -0.23 -15.90
CA ARG A 179 1.21 -0.45 -16.47
C ARG A 179 1.24 -0.57 -17.99
N ARG A 180 2.03 0.28 -18.68
CA ARG A 180 2.17 0.22 -20.14
C ARG A 180 2.81 -1.09 -20.59
N ALA A 181 3.85 -1.56 -19.88
CA ALA A 181 4.50 -2.83 -20.18
C ALA A 181 3.53 -4.01 -20.06
N ALA A 182 2.80 -4.11 -18.94
CA ALA A 182 1.83 -5.18 -18.72
C ALA A 182 0.65 -5.18 -19.73
N ARG A 183 0.26 -4.01 -20.25
CA ARG A 183 -0.75 -3.93 -21.33
C ARG A 183 -0.24 -4.50 -22.64
N LYS A 184 1.03 -4.23 -22.98
CA LYS A 184 1.64 -4.74 -24.22
C LYS A 184 1.83 -6.26 -24.22
N GLU A 185 2.07 -6.85 -23.05
CA GLU A 185 2.22 -8.30 -22.90
C GLU A 185 0.90 -9.07 -23.01
N ARG A 186 -0.24 -8.38 -22.97
CA ARG A 186 -1.59 -8.98 -23.10
C ARG A 186 -2.15 -8.94 -24.52
N LEU A 187 -1.52 -8.18 -25.40
CA LEU A 187 -1.88 -8.06 -26.83
C LEU A 187 -1.15 -9.10 -27.65
#